data_ff22d587cfa1b9665499b4851b6bfc55
#
_entry.id   ff22d587cfa1b9665499b4851b6bfc55
#
_cell.length_a   1.000
_cell.length_b   1.000
_cell.length_c   1.000
_cell.angle_alpha   90.00
_cell.angle_beta   90.00
_cell.angle_gamma   90.00
#
_symmetry.space_group_name_H-M   'P 1'
#
loop_
_entity.id
_entity.type
_entity.pdbx_description
1 polymer ?
#
loop_
_entity_poly.entity_id
_entity_poly.type
_entity_poly.pdbx_seq_one_letter_code
_entity_poly.pdbx_strand_id
1 'polypeptide(L)'
;MKLLQWVSLIVVFLLTGCMHKENLRADSLDSIENMSSESTSSKSADDETVTNHIRLKALSEIAMSLGAQGGLAWASEQINTRLQKDRWALETTYNFNGMLLSHSVLPPVLVEGNNTLSTSDPSTIRIADKNYKIIQQARFATTPPNWHTYLWTTYNKPEAPNKVLLPRNSDERKIWRKSAKEGWQKGIEQAYSIFQQNLARLKRDYYGMILYRKLLQEKMVSAPYVSRTEMGVTGDGSNMNINDQVLRITVMPQLQTDSKNWHAIAVNNNAY
;
A
#
# COMPACT_ATOMS: atom_id res chain seq x y z
N MET A 1 -14.84 -3.00 21.58
CA MET A 1 -13.56 -3.55 22.04
C MET A 1 -13.21 -4.93 21.47
N LYS A 2 -14.11 -5.90 21.37
CA LYS A 2 -13.80 -7.26 20.83
C LYS A 2 -13.45 -7.28 19.33
N LEU A 3 -14.00 -6.40 18.50
CA LEU A 3 -13.69 -6.34 17.06
C LEU A 3 -12.27 -5.80 16.77
N LEU A 4 -11.75 -4.89 17.60
CA LEU A 4 -10.39 -4.36 17.46
C LEU A 4 -9.32 -5.42 17.74
N GLN A 5 -9.61 -6.34 18.68
CA GLN A 5 -8.72 -7.47 18.99
C GLN A 5 -8.67 -8.48 17.83
N TRP A 6 -9.76 -8.68 17.10
CA TRP A 6 -9.79 -9.60 15.96
C TRP A 6 -8.97 -9.10 14.77
N VAL A 7 -9.00 -7.81 14.49
CA VAL A 7 -8.19 -7.22 13.41
C VAL A 7 -6.69 -7.27 13.75
N SER A 8 -6.33 -7.04 15.02
CA SER A 8 -4.96 -7.23 15.51
C SER A 8 -4.53 -8.71 15.46
N LEU A 9 -5.43 -9.62 15.74
CA LEU A 9 -5.18 -11.07 15.68
C LEU A 9 -4.97 -11.56 14.24
N ILE A 10 -5.70 -11.01 13.26
CA ILE A 10 -5.52 -11.34 11.84
C ILE A 10 -4.14 -10.88 11.35
N VAL A 11 -3.66 -9.71 11.79
CA VAL A 11 -2.32 -9.22 11.43
C VAL A 11 -1.22 -10.06 12.10
N VAL A 12 -1.41 -10.46 13.35
CA VAL A 12 -0.47 -11.35 14.07
C VAL A 12 -0.49 -12.77 13.49
N PHE A 13 -1.67 -13.27 13.05
CA PHE A 13 -1.76 -14.58 12.40
C PHE A 13 -1.13 -14.61 11.01
N LEU A 14 -1.13 -13.47 10.27
CA LEU A 14 -0.41 -13.35 9.00
C LEU A 14 1.12 -13.42 9.20
N LEU A 15 1.63 -12.98 10.36
CA LEU A 15 3.06 -13.00 10.66
C LEU A 15 3.53 -14.36 11.23
N THR A 16 2.67 -15.08 11.97
CA THR A 16 3.02 -16.40 12.54
C THR A 16 2.73 -17.57 11.59
N GLY A 17 1.85 -17.42 10.60
CA GLY A 17 1.57 -18.43 9.57
C GLY A 17 2.74 -18.67 8.59
N CYS A 18 3.74 -17.80 8.54
CA CYS A 18 4.92 -17.96 7.68
C CYS A 18 6.00 -18.90 8.25
N MET A 19 5.85 -19.48 9.44
CA MET A 19 6.81 -20.45 10.00
C MET A 19 6.40 -21.92 9.83
N HIS A 20 5.30 -22.20 9.16
CA HIS A 20 5.04 -23.57 8.74
C HIS A 20 5.81 -23.83 7.45
N LYS A 21 6.78 -24.73 7.53
CA LYS A 21 7.50 -25.33 6.39
C LYS A 21 6.52 -26.17 5.55
N GLU A 22 5.51 -25.56 4.97
CA GLU A 22 4.85 -26.16 3.82
C GLU A 22 5.75 -25.94 2.62
N ASN A 23 5.99 -27.02 1.88
CA ASN A 23 6.72 -27.04 0.61
C ASN A 23 6.32 -25.83 -0.23
N LEU A 24 7.08 -24.74 -0.09
CA LEU A 24 7.06 -23.61 -0.98
C LEU A 24 7.29 -24.19 -2.36
N ARG A 25 6.25 -24.25 -3.19
CA ARG A 25 6.38 -24.64 -4.58
C ARG A 25 7.41 -23.74 -5.22
N ALA A 26 8.57 -24.30 -5.36
CA ALA A 26 9.79 -23.67 -5.81
C ALA A 26 9.81 -23.45 -7.33
N ASP A 27 8.69 -23.68 -8.00
CA ASP A 27 8.62 -23.70 -9.45
C ASP A 27 9.20 -22.42 -10.09
N SER A 28 9.07 -21.26 -9.45
CA SER A 28 9.63 -20.01 -9.98
C SER A 28 11.08 -19.78 -9.59
N LEU A 29 11.49 -20.12 -8.37
CA LEU A 29 12.88 -20.02 -7.95
C LEU A 29 13.73 -21.07 -8.64
N ASP A 30 13.27 -22.32 -8.69
CA ASP A 30 13.96 -23.39 -9.40
C ASP A 30 14.14 -23.11 -10.88
N SER A 31 13.18 -22.45 -11.52
CA SER A 31 13.31 -22.04 -12.92
C SER A 31 14.43 -21.02 -13.12
N ILE A 32 14.57 -20.05 -12.19
CA ILE A 32 15.65 -19.05 -12.25
C ILE A 32 17.02 -19.67 -11.90
N GLU A 33 17.05 -20.52 -10.86
CA GLU A 33 18.28 -21.20 -10.44
C GLU A 33 18.88 -22.13 -11.49
N ASN A 34 18.02 -22.74 -12.31
CA ASN A 34 18.42 -23.71 -13.34
C ASN A 34 18.63 -23.09 -14.73
N MET A 35 18.50 -21.78 -14.87
CA MET A 35 18.84 -21.12 -16.13
C MET A 35 20.33 -21.32 -16.46
N SER A 36 20.63 -21.87 -17.63
CA SER A 36 22.00 -22.07 -18.13
C SER A 36 22.05 -21.91 -19.65
N SER A 37 23.21 -21.48 -20.16
CA SER A 37 23.47 -21.55 -21.59
C SER A 37 24.28 -22.81 -21.89
N GLU A 38 23.83 -23.60 -22.87
CA GLU A 38 24.70 -24.62 -23.50
C GLU A 38 25.76 -23.87 -24.32
N SER A 39 27.00 -23.83 -23.87
CA SER A 39 28.11 -23.31 -24.67
C SER A 39 29.25 -24.31 -24.72
N THR A 40 29.58 -24.67 -25.91
CA THR A 40 30.85 -25.30 -26.34
C THR A 40 32.00 -24.43 -25.83
N SER A 41 32.91 -25.08 -25.13
CA SER A 41 34.18 -24.48 -24.65
C SER A 41 35.05 -24.04 -25.81
N SER A 42 35.36 -22.74 -25.89
CA SER A 42 36.57 -22.27 -26.59
C SER A 42 37.51 -21.70 -25.53
N LYS A 43 38.62 -22.41 -25.31
CA LYS A 43 39.75 -21.96 -24.49
C LYS A 43 40.51 -20.89 -25.24
N SER A 44 40.74 -19.76 -24.63
CA SER A 44 41.90 -18.91 -24.89
C SER A 44 42.38 -18.33 -23.56
N ALA A 45 43.56 -18.74 -23.18
CA ALA A 45 44.27 -18.33 -21.98
C ALA A 45 44.97 -17.00 -22.25
N ASP A 46 45.05 -16.16 -21.22
CA ASP A 46 45.96 -15.08 -20.93
C ASP A 46 45.43 -13.65 -20.67
N ASP A 47 44.07 -13.42 -20.77
CA ASP A 47 43.49 -12.17 -20.23
C ASP A 47 42.36 -12.50 -19.26
N GLU A 48 42.47 -13.67 -18.60
CA GLU A 48 41.35 -14.45 -18.07
C GLU A 48 40.91 -14.03 -16.65
N THR A 49 41.80 -13.47 -15.84
CA THR A 49 41.46 -13.26 -14.42
C THR A 49 40.56 -12.04 -14.18
N VAL A 50 40.87 -10.90 -14.82
CA VAL A 50 40.12 -9.67 -14.67
C VAL A 50 38.77 -9.76 -15.40
N THR A 51 38.78 -10.33 -16.61
CA THR A 51 37.60 -10.56 -17.42
C THR A 51 36.62 -11.56 -16.74
N ASN A 52 37.16 -12.63 -16.13
CA ASN A 52 36.39 -13.58 -15.34
C ASN A 52 35.77 -12.92 -14.11
N HIS A 53 36.49 -12.09 -13.37
CA HIS A 53 35.95 -11.42 -12.20
C HIS A 53 34.80 -10.47 -12.56
N ILE A 54 34.93 -9.68 -13.62
CA ILE A 54 33.86 -8.79 -14.14
C ILE A 54 32.65 -9.60 -14.57
N ARG A 55 32.85 -10.72 -15.27
CA ARG A 55 31.76 -11.60 -15.69
C ARG A 55 31.04 -12.22 -14.51
N LEU A 56 31.75 -12.75 -13.51
CA LEU A 56 31.15 -13.33 -12.31
C LEU A 56 30.33 -12.30 -11.54
N LYS A 57 30.80 -11.06 -11.45
CA LYS A 57 30.07 -9.95 -10.84
C LYS A 57 28.80 -9.64 -11.62
N ALA A 58 28.87 -9.52 -12.94
CA ALA A 58 27.71 -9.27 -13.79
C ALA A 58 26.66 -10.38 -13.68
N LEU A 59 27.09 -11.66 -13.69
CA LEU A 59 26.21 -12.81 -13.48
C LEU A 59 25.53 -12.78 -12.10
N SER A 60 26.27 -12.44 -11.05
CA SER A 60 25.72 -12.29 -9.70
C SER A 60 24.66 -11.19 -9.63
N GLU A 61 24.90 -10.03 -10.22
CA GLU A 61 23.96 -8.90 -10.24
C GLU A 61 22.69 -9.23 -11.02
N ILE A 62 22.82 -9.87 -12.19
CA ILE A 62 21.68 -10.29 -13.02
C ILE A 62 20.85 -11.34 -12.28
N ALA A 63 21.49 -12.38 -11.73
CA ALA A 63 20.81 -13.43 -10.98
C ALA A 63 20.09 -12.86 -9.75
N MET A 64 20.70 -11.93 -9.03
CA MET A 64 20.10 -11.24 -7.90
C MET A 64 18.88 -10.41 -8.32
N SER A 65 18.98 -9.68 -9.43
CA SER A 65 17.87 -8.88 -9.98
C SER A 65 16.69 -9.77 -10.40
N LEU A 66 16.95 -10.86 -11.12
CA LEU A 66 15.92 -11.81 -11.53
C LEU A 66 15.27 -12.49 -10.31
N GLY A 67 16.09 -12.91 -9.34
CA GLY A 67 15.61 -13.47 -8.08
C GLY A 67 14.71 -12.48 -7.35
N ALA A 68 15.12 -11.21 -7.22
CA ALA A 68 14.33 -10.19 -6.55
C ALA A 68 13.00 -9.91 -7.25
N GLN A 69 12.97 -9.82 -8.57
CA GLN A 69 11.74 -9.66 -9.34
C GLN A 69 10.82 -10.88 -9.19
N GLY A 70 11.38 -12.10 -9.27
CA GLY A 70 10.63 -13.33 -9.09
C GLY A 70 10.05 -13.47 -7.69
N GLY A 71 10.85 -13.22 -6.66
CA GLY A 71 10.42 -13.26 -5.26
C GLY A 71 9.34 -12.22 -4.95
N LEU A 72 9.47 -11.00 -5.49
CA LEU A 72 8.48 -9.94 -5.35
C LEU A 72 7.14 -10.35 -6.01
N ALA A 73 7.16 -10.84 -7.25
CA ALA A 73 5.97 -11.26 -7.97
C ALA A 73 5.28 -12.43 -7.27
N TRP A 74 6.04 -13.46 -6.89
CA TRP A 74 5.53 -14.63 -6.19
C TRP A 74 4.90 -14.27 -4.84
N ALA A 75 5.59 -13.49 -4.00
CA ALA A 75 5.08 -13.11 -2.69
C ALA A 75 3.82 -12.24 -2.80
N SER A 76 3.77 -11.32 -3.77
CA SER A 76 2.58 -10.52 -4.03
C SER A 76 1.38 -11.38 -4.44
N GLU A 77 1.59 -12.43 -5.24
CA GLU A 77 0.55 -13.38 -5.61
C GLU A 77 0.05 -14.18 -4.39
N GLN A 78 0.94 -14.60 -3.49
CA GLN A 78 0.56 -15.25 -2.23
C GLN A 78 -0.24 -14.32 -1.32
N ILE A 79 0.18 -13.06 -1.18
CA ILE A 79 -0.54 -12.03 -0.43
C ILE A 79 -1.94 -11.82 -1.02
N ASN A 80 -2.06 -11.65 -2.35
CA ASN A 80 -3.34 -11.47 -3.02
C ASN A 80 -4.27 -12.67 -2.82
N THR A 81 -3.73 -13.88 -2.91
CA THR A 81 -4.47 -15.12 -2.65
C THR A 81 -5.03 -15.15 -1.22
N ARG A 82 -4.26 -14.71 -0.26
CA ARG A 82 -4.69 -14.61 1.14
C ARG A 82 -5.75 -13.53 1.33
N LEU A 83 -5.56 -12.35 0.74
CA LEU A 83 -6.53 -11.25 0.77
C LEU A 83 -7.88 -11.67 0.19
N GLN A 84 -7.86 -12.46 -0.90
CA GLN A 84 -9.08 -12.98 -1.51
C GLN A 84 -9.85 -13.95 -0.60
N LYS A 85 -9.15 -14.77 0.18
CA LYS A 85 -9.78 -15.65 1.19
C LYS A 85 -10.46 -14.84 2.30
N ASP A 86 -9.85 -13.73 2.69
CA ASP A 86 -10.35 -12.86 3.77
C ASP A 86 -11.22 -11.69 3.24
N ARG A 87 -11.62 -11.75 1.97
CA ARG A 87 -12.36 -10.69 1.25
C ARG A 87 -13.57 -10.18 2.03
N TRP A 88 -14.42 -11.09 2.52
CA TRP A 88 -15.64 -10.72 3.23
C TRP A 88 -15.33 -9.90 4.50
N ALA A 89 -14.35 -10.32 5.27
CA ALA A 89 -13.92 -9.61 6.48
C ALA A 89 -13.36 -8.21 6.14
N LEU A 90 -12.59 -8.10 5.07
CA LEU A 90 -12.03 -6.82 4.61
C LEU A 90 -13.11 -5.86 4.11
N GLU A 91 -14.10 -6.35 3.34
CA GLU A 91 -15.24 -5.55 2.85
C GLU A 91 -16.13 -5.05 4.00
N THR A 92 -16.35 -5.91 5.00
CA THR A 92 -17.14 -5.54 6.19
C THR A 92 -16.39 -4.54 7.07
N THR A 93 -15.10 -4.74 7.29
CA THR A 93 -14.28 -3.90 8.18
C THR A 93 -14.00 -2.53 7.55
N TYR A 94 -13.63 -2.49 6.27
CA TYR A 94 -13.24 -1.26 5.55
C TYR A 94 -14.32 -0.82 4.57
N ASN A 95 -15.52 -0.57 5.08
CA ASN A 95 -16.67 -0.13 4.26
C ASN A 95 -16.63 1.40 4.05
N PHE A 96 -15.95 1.85 3.00
CA PHE A 96 -15.88 3.26 2.63
C PHE A 96 -17.21 3.81 2.07
N ASN A 97 -18.11 2.95 1.55
CA ASN A 97 -19.42 3.40 1.10
C ASN A 97 -20.21 4.05 2.23
N GLY A 98 -20.16 3.46 3.43
CA GLY A 98 -20.78 4.02 4.61
C GLY A 98 -20.13 5.33 5.11
N MET A 99 -18.99 5.72 4.58
CA MET A 99 -18.28 6.95 4.96
C MET A 99 -18.65 8.15 4.08
N LEU A 100 -19.24 7.95 2.91
CA LEU A 100 -19.62 9.06 2.02
C LEU A 100 -20.55 10.06 2.70
N LEU A 101 -20.27 11.31 2.46
CA LEU A 101 -21.14 12.45 2.79
C LEU A 101 -22.14 12.69 1.66
N SER A 102 -23.03 13.69 1.82
CA SER A 102 -23.97 14.10 0.78
C SER A 102 -23.25 14.42 -0.53
N HIS A 103 -23.91 14.21 -1.65
CA HIS A 103 -23.39 14.47 -3.01
C HIS A 103 -22.14 13.66 -3.36
N SER A 104 -22.01 12.43 -2.86
CA SER A 104 -20.86 11.54 -3.11
C SER A 104 -19.51 12.18 -2.74
N VAL A 105 -19.48 12.97 -1.68
CA VAL A 105 -18.24 13.55 -1.17
C VAL A 105 -17.56 12.56 -0.21
N LEU A 106 -16.33 12.19 -0.51
CA LEU A 106 -15.48 11.43 0.40
C LEU A 106 -14.96 12.36 1.50
N PRO A 107 -15.10 12.01 2.78
CA PRO A 107 -14.65 12.84 3.89
C PRO A 107 -13.14 13.11 3.85
N PRO A 108 -12.68 14.17 4.51
CA PRO A 108 -11.25 14.37 4.73
C PRO A 108 -10.69 13.29 5.65
N VAL A 109 -9.39 13.03 5.49
CA VAL A 109 -8.65 12.11 6.37
C VAL A 109 -7.93 12.94 7.43
N LEU A 110 -8.26 12.68 8.69
CA LEU A 110 -7.62 13.30 9.83
C LEU A 110 -6.70 12.32 10.55
N VAL A 111 -5.67 12.86 11.15
CA VAL A 111 -4.80 12.13 12.09
C VAL A 111 -4.79 12.84 13.43
N GLU A 112 -4.73 12.06 14.50
CA GLU A 112 -4.57 12.53 15.87
C GLU A 112 -3.16 12.18 16.35
N GLY A 113 -2.45 13.16 16.86
CA GLY A 113 -1.21 13.00 17.61
C GLY A 113 -1.47 13.23 19.10
N ASN A 114 -0.92 12.37 19.94
CA ASN A 114 -1.00 12.53 21.40
C ASN A 114 0.37 12.92 21.95
N ASN A 115 0.40 13.78 22.97
CA ASN A 115 1.62 14.25 23.65
C ASN A 115 2.68 14.75 22.65
N THR A 116 2.26 15.64 21.75
CA THR A 116 3.14 16.15 20.70
C THR A 116 4.09 17.20 21.25
N LEU A 117 5.37 17.02 20.94
CA LEU A 117 6.44 17.98 21.25
C LEU A 117 6.86 18.65 19.94
N SER A 118 6.95 19.97 19.94
CA SER A 118 7.47 20.75 18.82
C SER A 118 8.47 21.77 19.33
N THR A 119 9.67 21.78 18.75
CA THR A 119 10.73 22.74 19.06
C THR A 119 10.70 23.84 18.01
N SER A 120 10.39 25.06 18.42
CA SER A 120 10.40 26.24 17.54
C SER A 120 11.81 26.84 17.42
N ASP A 121 12.59 26.73 18.51
CA ASP A 121 13.99 27.16 18.63
C ASP A 121 14.66 26.31 19.73
N PRO A 122 16.00 26.34 19.88
CA PRO A 122 16.72 25.52 20.87
C PRO A 122 16.29 25.76 22.34
N SER A 123 15.65 26.87 22.63
CA SER A 123 15.24 27.28 23.98
C SER A 123 13.74 27.11 24.25
N THR A 124 12.92 26.80 23.21
CA THR A 124 11.46 26.77 23.31
C THR A 124 10.89 25.44 22.86
N ILE A 125 10.20 24.76 23.77
CA ILE A 125 9.43 23.53 23.48
C ILE A 125 7.94 23.84 23.65
N ARG A 126 7.16 23.52 22.62
CA ARG A 126 5.70 23.53 22.67
C ARG A 126 5.21 22.12 22.94
N ILE A 127 4.35 21.99 23.94
CA ILE A 127 3.73 20.71 24.31
C ILE A 127 2.24 20.82 24.04
N ALA A 128 1.67 19.80 23.41
CA ALA A 128 0.22 19.69 23.24
C ALA A 128 -0.21 18.26 23.54
N ASP A 129 -1.22 18.10 24.39
CA ASP A 129 -1.78 16.81 24.77
C ASP A 129 -2.38 16.10 23.55
N LYS A 130 -3.05 16.87 22.68
CA LYS A 130 -3.63 16.40 21.44
C LYS A 130 -3.38 17.37 20.29
N ASN A 131 -3.08 16.82 19.14
CA ASN A 131 -2.95 17.55 17.90
C ASN A 131 -3.75 16.85 16.79
N TYR A 132 -4.61 17.59 16.11
CA TYR A 132 -5.37 17.11 14.95
C TYR A 132 -4.84 17.74 13.67
N LYS A 133 -4.68 16.94 12.63
CA LYS A 133 -4.22 17.41 11.30
C LYS A 133 -5.06 16.79 10.20
N ILE A 134 -5.54 17.60 9.27
CA ILE A 134 -6.13 17.13 8.02
C ILE A 134 -4.99 16.81 7.07
N ILE A 135 -4.83 15.55 6.69
CA ILE A 135 -3.77 15.09 5.77
C ILE A 135 -4.28 14.94 4.33
N GLN A 136 -5.59 14.73 4.16
CA GLN A 136 -6.26 14.74 2.86
C GLN A 136 -7.57 15.49 2.99
N GLN A 137 -7.86 16.37 2.04
CA GLN A 137 -9.11 17.14 2.03
C GLN A 137 -10.27 16.32 1.46
N ALA A 138 -11.49 16.80 1.72
CA ALA A 138 -12.70 16.27 1.12
C ALA A 138 -12.65 16.36 -0.41
N ARG A 139 -13.21 15.38 -1.10
CA ARG A 139 -13.25 15.34 -2.57
C ARG A 139 -14.47 14.56 -3.05
N PHE A 140 -14.90 14.84 -4.28
CA PHE A 140 -15.88 13.98 -4.93
C PHE A 140 -15.30 12.60 -5.22
N ALA A 141 -16.10 11.58 -5.04
CA ALA A 141 -15.76 10.21 -5.39
C ALA A 141 -16.96 9.54 -6.07
N THR A 142 -16.87 9.37 -7.38
CA THR A 142 -17.87 8.61 -8.15
C THR A 142 -17.90 7.15 -7.72
N THR A 143 -16.74 6.61 -7.42
CA THR A 143 -16.57 5.27 -6.84
C THR A 143 -15.72 5.40 -5.57
N PRO A 144 -16.27 5.08 -4.39
CA PRO A 144 -15.49 5.08 -3.16
C PRO A 144 -14.32 4.11 -3.25
N PRO A 145 -13.19 4.42 -2.61
CA PRO A 145 -12.10 3.47 -2.52
C PRO A 145 -12.54 2.22 -1.76
N ASN A 146 -11.88 1.13 -1.99
CA ASN A 146 -12.08 -0.11 -1.27
C ASN A 146 -10.73 -0.71 -0.86
N TRP A 147 -10.73 -1.76 -0.04
CA TRP A 147 -9.51 -2.42 0.39
C TRP A 147 -8.63 -2.88 -0.78
N HIS A 148 -9.26 -3.32 -1.87
CA HIS A 148 -8.55 -3.79 -3.07
C HIS A 148 -7.73 -2.67 -3.72
N THR A 149 -8.25 -1.44 -3.77
CA THR A 149 -7.52 -0.25 -4.29
C THR A 149 -6.23 0.03 -3.52
N TYR A 150 -6.19 -0.33 -2.24
CA TYR A 150 -5.02 -0.12 -1.39
C TYR A 150 -4.06 -1.30 -1.38
N LEU A 151 -4.58 -2.53 -1.23
CA LEU A 151 -3.77 -3.70 -0.86
C LEU A 151 -3.40 -4.58 -2.03
N TRP A 152 -4.20 -4.56 -3.11
CA TRP A 152 -3.95 -5.41 -4.27
C TRP A 152 -2.77 -4.88 -5.09
N THR A 153 -1.74 -5.68 -5.22
CA THR A 153 -0.56 -5.35 -6.02
C THR A 153 -0.21 -6.52 -6.93
N THR A 154 0.15 -6.22 -8.18
CA THR A 154 0.54 -7.23 -9.16
C THR A 154 1.88 -6.81 -9.77
N TYR A 155 2.80 -7.75 -9.85
CA TYR A 155 4.11 -7.55 -10.46
C TYR A 155 4.33 -8.59 -11.55
N ASN A 156 5.00 -8.17 -12.62
CA ASN A 156 5.36 -9.07 -13.70
C ASN A 156 6.44 -10.05 -13.24
N LYS A 157 6.30 -11.30 -13.66
CA LYS A 157 7.36 -12.30 -13.48
C LYS A 157 8.59 -11.90 -14.31
N PRO A 158 9.81 -12.23 -13.84
CA PRO A 158 11.02 -11.90 -14.59
C PRO A 158 11.06 -12.65 -15.91
N GLU A 159 11.53 -11.96 -16.94
CA GLU A 159 11.83 -12.58 -18.24
C GLU A 159 13.24 -13.16 -18.23
N ALA A 160 13.44 -14.25 -18.99
CA ALA A 160 14.76 -14.84 -19.12
C ALA A 160 15.72 -13.87 -19.82
N PRO A 161 16.93 -13.65 -19.29
CA PRO A 161 17.92 -12.76 -19.89
C PRO A 161 18.49 -13.35 -21.17
N ASN A 162 19.24 -12.55 -21.92
CA ASN A 162 19.94 -13.03 -23.09
C ASN A 162 20.87 -14.21 -22.73
N LYS A 163 20.93 -15.21 -23.60
CA LYS A 163 21.74 -16.43 -23.40
C LYS A 163 23.22 -16.14 -23.07
N VAL A 164 23.77 -15.04 -23.56
CA VAL A 164 25.16 -14.60 -23.27
C VAL A 164 25.36 -14.29 -21.78
N LEU A 165 24.30 -13.87 -21.11
CA LEU A 165 24.28 -13.48 -19.70
C LEU A 165 23.89 -14.64 -18.77
N LEU A 166 23.78 -15.85 -19.30
CA LEU A 166 23.49 -17.05 -18.52
C LEU A 166 24.79 -17.78 -18.15
N PRO A 167 24.80 -18.53 -17.03
CA PRO A 167 25.98 -19.27 -16.58
C PRO A 167 26.35 -20.40 -17.56
N ARG A 168 27.65 -20.57 -17.82
CA ARG A 168 28.21 -21.53 -18.77
C ARG A 168 28.88 -22.72 -18.10
N ASN A 169 29.52 -22.51 -16.95
CA ASN A 169 30.27 -23.53 -16.23
C ASN A 169 29.73 -23.77 -14.80
N SER A 170 30.30 -24.75 -14.09
CA SER A 170 29.86 -25.13 -12.73
C SER A 170 30.02 -24.01 -11.72
N ASP A 171 31.06 -23.21 -11.80
CA ASP A 171 31.35 -22.16 -10.82
C ASP A 171 30.47 -20.93 -11.04
N GLU A 172 30.24 -20.56 -12.31
CA GLU A 172 29.23 -19.55 -12.65
C GLU A 172 27.84 -19.99 -12.19
N ARG A 173 27.45 -21.27 -12.35
CA ARG A 173 26.15 -21.78 -11.84
C ARG A 173 26.03 -21.73 -10.33
N LYS A 174 27.12 -21.99 -9.57
CA LYS A 174 27.08 -21.86 -8.11
C LYS A 174 26.82 -20.42 -7.67
N ILE A 175 27.53 -19.46 -8.29
CA ILE A 175 27.37 -18.03 -8.02
C ILE A 175 25.94 -17.58 -8.41
N TRP A 176 25.48 -17.98 -9.60
CA TRP A 176 24.14 -17.70 -10.08
C TRP A 176 23.07 -18.14 -9.10
N ARG A 177 23.06 -19.42 -8.71
CA ARG A 177 22.08 -19.97 -7.77
C ARG A 177 22.10 -19.25 -6.41
N LYS A 178 23.30 -18.98 -5.89
CA LYS A 178 23.44 -18.25 -4.63
C LYS A 178 22.84 -16.86 -4.74
N SER A 179 23.18 -16.11 -5.80
CA SER A 179 22.71 -14.74 -6.00
C SER A 179 21.21 -14.68 -6.32
N ALA A 180 20.68 -15.64 -7.10
CA ALA A 180 19.27 -15.75 -7.38
C ALA A 180 18.45 -16.00 -6.10
N LYS A 181 18.93 -16.90 -5.24
CA LYS A 181 18.30 -17.17 -3.95
C LYS A 181 18.31 -15.97 -3.00
N GLU A 182 19.45 -15.28 -2.92
CA GLU A 182 19.58 -14.05 -2.12
C GLU A 182 18.65 -12.95 -2.66
N GLY A 183 18.60 -12.79 -3.98
CA GLY A 183 17.67 -11.87 -4.63
C GLY A 183 16.21 -12.21 -4.34
N TRP A 184 15.83 -13.49 -4.47
CA TRP A 184 14.49 -13.98 -4.21
C TRP A 184 14.02 -13.65 -2.79
N GLN A 185 14.88 -13.87 -1.80
CA GLN A 185 14.58 -13.53 -0.42
C GLN A 185 14.35 -12.02 -0.24
N LYS A 186 15.19 -11.18 -0.85
CA LYS A 186 15.02 -9.72 -0.83
C LYS A 186 13.71 -9.29 -1.52
N GLY A 187 13.33 -9.96 -2.60
CA GLY A 187 12.05 -9.73 -3.29
C GLY A 187 10.84 -10.03 -2.41
N ILE A 188 10.89 -11.14 -1.68
CA ILE A 188 9.85 -11.48 -0.69
C ILE A 188 9.76 -10.42 0.41
N GLU A 189 10.89 -10.03 0.99
CA GLU A 189 10.94 -9.01 2.04
C GLU A 189 10.38 -7.66 1.54
N GLN A 190 10.69 -7.29 0.31
CA GLN A 190 10.16 -6.09 -0.33
C GLN A 190 8.64 -6.16 -0.51
N ALA A 191 8.09 -7.31 -0.95
CA ALA A 191 6.64 -7.51 -1.09
C ALA A 191 5.92 -7.30 0.24
N TYR A 192 6.42 -7.88 1.32
CA TYR A 192 5.85 -7.70 2.65
C TYR A 192 5.96 -6.26 3.15
N SER A 193 7.08 -5.59 2.90
CA SER A 193 7.26 -4.18 3.25
C SER A 193 6.23 -3.29 2.54
N ILE A 194 6.04 -3.49 1.24
CA ILE A 194 5.03 -2.77 0.43
C ILE A 194 3.62 -3.05 0.97
N PHE A 195 3.31 -4.32 1.25
CA PHE A 195 2.02 -4.70 1.83
C PHE A 195 1.77 -4.02 3.18
N GLN A 196 2.74 -4.00 4.08
CA GLN A 196 2.62 -3.32 5.38
C GLN A 196 2.38 -1.82 5.22
N GLN A 197 3.11 -1.16 4.32
CA GLN A 197 2.92 0.27 4.03
C GLN A 197 1.52 0.56 3.47
N ASN A 198 1.05 -0.28 2.56
CA ASN A 198 -0.28 -0.18 1.96
C ASN A 198 -1.38 -0.40 3.00
N LEU A 199 -1.21 -1.39 3.89
CA LEU A 199 -2.13 -1.66 5.00
C LEU A 199 -2.16 -0.50 6.00
N ALA A 200 -1.01 0.09 6.32
CA ALA A 200 -0.93 1.27 7.16
C ALA A 200 -1.67 2.46 6.53
N ARG A 201 -1.53 2.66 5.21
CA ARG A 201 -2.26 3.68 4.46
C ARG A 201 -3.77 3.44 4.47
N LEU A 202 -4.23 2.21 4.20
CA LEU A 202 -5.63 1.83 4.29
C LEU A 202 -6.22 2.13 5.67
N LYS A 203 -5.55 1.68 6.72
CA LYS A 203 -5.96 1.93 8.11
C LYS A 203 -6.02 3.42 8.42
N ARG A 204 -4.96 4.16 8.11
CA ARG A 204 -4.89 5.61 8.33
C ARG A 204 -6.05 6.34 7.66
N ASP A 205 -6.31 6.04 6.39
CA ASP A 205 -7.33 6.75 5.61
C ASP A 205 -8.73 6.39 6.14
N TYR A 206 -9.00 5.12 6.42
CA TYR A 206 -10.29 4.68 6.93
C TYR A 206 -10.57 5.23 8.35
N TYR A 207 -9.64 5.06 9.28
CA TYR A 207 -9.81 5.57 10.65
C TYR A 207 -9.76 7.09 10.71
N GLY A 208 -9.02 7.73 9.80
CA GLY A 208 -9.01 9.18 9.68
C GLY A 208 -10.37 9.76 9.26
N MET A 209 -11.11 9.05 8.39
CA MET A 209 -12.49 9.43 8.04
C MET A 209 -13.47 9.18 9.19
N ILE A 210 -13.28 8.11 9.97
CA ILE A 210 -14.06 7.88 11.20
C ILE A 210 -13.80 9.00 12.21
N LEU A 211 -12.54 9.36 12.42
CA LEU A 211 -12.14 10.48 13.29
C LEU A 211 -12.79 11.79 12.85
N TYR A 212 -12.79 12.07 11.54
CA TYR A 212 -13.49 13.24 11.00
C TYR A 212 -14.97 13.25 11.41
N ARG A 213 -15.69 12.14 11.25
CA ARG A 213 -17.13 12.05 11.62
C ARG A 213 -17.33 12.31 13.11
N LYS A 214 -16.45 11.78 13.96
CA LYS A 214 -16.49 12.02 15.39
C LYS A 214 -16.31 13.52 15.70
N LEU A 215 -15.24 14.14 15.17
CA LEU A 215 -14.95 15.55 15.40
C LEU A 215 -16.02 16.47 14.77
N LEU A 216 -16.67 16.05 13.69
CA LEU A 216 -17.80 16.78 13.09
C LEU A 216 -19.01 16.83 14.05
N GLN A 217 -19.33 15.72 14.73
CA GLN A 217 -20.38 15.68 15.75
C GLN A 217 -20.04 16.56 16.96
N GLU A 218 -18.75 16.60 17.31
CA GLU A 218 -18.21 17.45 18.39
C GLU A 218 -18.05 18.92 17.96
N LYS A 219 -18.40 19.28 16.73
CA LYS A 219 -18.18 20.61 16.11
C LYS A 219 -16.73 21.11 16.16
N MET A 220 -15.79 20.19 16.26
CA MET A 220 -14.34 20.48 16.22
C MET A 220 -13.81 20.59 14.80
N VAL A 221 -14.59 20.20 13.80
CA VAL A 221 -14.29 20.35 12.38
C VAL A 221 -15.58 20.73 11.64
N SER A 222 -15.46 21.50 10.54
CA SER A 222 -16.60 21.88 9.71
C SER A 222 -16.91 20.84 8.63
N ALA A 223 -18.17 20.83 8.18
CA ALA A 223 -18.57 20.08 7.00
C ALA A 223 -18.10 20.76 5.71
N PRO A 224 -17.85 20.01 4.61
CA PRO A 224 -17.68 20.61 3.30
C PRO A 224 -19.00 21.23 2.84
N TYR A 225 -18.92 22.36 2.14
CA TYR A 225 -20.08 22.95 1.50
C TYR A 225 -20.03 22.69 -0.02
N VAL A 226 -21.09 22.10 -0.55
CA VAL A 226 -21.23 21.80 -1.97
C VAL A 226 -22.24 22.75 -2.58
N SER A 227 -21.80 23.57 -3.52
CA SER A 227 -22.70 24.37 -4.37
C SER A 227 -23.15 23.53 -5.57
N ARG A 228 -24.38 23.78 -6.02
CA ARG A 228 -24.98 23.17 -7.20
C ARG A 228 -25.39 24.28 -8.18
N THR A 229 -24.99 24.12 -9.42
CA THR A 229 -25.41 25.00 -10.53
C THR A 229 -26.13 24.15 -11.56
N GLU A 230 -27.35 24.52 -11.89
CA GLU A 230 -28.13 23.87 -12.94
C GLU A 230 -27.80 24.52 -14.28
N MET A 231 -27.40 23.73 -15.27
CA MET A 231 -27.02 24.16 -16.62
C MET A 231 -28.13 23.90 -17.61
N GLY A 232 -29.15 23.09 -17.25
CA GLY A 232 -30.26 22.75 -18.15
C GLY A 232 -29.84 21.75 -19.22
N VAL A 233 -29.93 22.10 -20.47
CA VAL A 233 -29.49 21.27 -21.59
C VAL A 233 -28.19 21.83 -22.12
N THR A 234 -27.15 20.99 -22.12
CA THR A 234 -25.81 21.32 -22.66
C THR A 234 -25.39 20.27 -23.69
N GLY A 235 -24.44 20.64 -24.53
CA GLY A 235 -23.89 19.71 -25.50
C GLY A 235 -23.45 20.35 -26.80
N ASP A 236 -23.19 19.51 -27.78
CA ASP A 236 -22.83 19.85 -29.15
C ASP A 236 -23.68 19.02 -30.13
N GLY A 237 -23.39 19.11 -31.44
CA GLY A 237 -24.17 18.39 -32.47
C GLY A 237 -24.09 16.85 -32.39
N SER A 238 -23.20 16.28 -31.55
CA SER A 238 -22.99 14.84 -31.39
C SER A 238 -23.33 14.33 -29.99
N ASN A 239 -23.32 15.20 -28.97
CA ASN A 239 -23.62 14.89 -27.59
C ASN A 239 -24.60 15.90 -26.99
N MET A 240 -25.54 15.40 -26.20
CA MET A 240 -26.50 16.23 -25.47
C MET A 240 -26.68 15.72 -24.05
N ASN A 241 -26.51 16.60 -23.07
CA ASN A 241 -26.76 16.33 -21.67
C ASN A 241 -28.05 17.04 -21.26
N ILE A 242 -28.99 16.30 -20.72
CA ILE A 242 -30.28 16.85 -20.26
C ILE A 242 -30.22 16.91 -18.73
N ASN A 243 -30.69 18.03 -18.15
CA ASN A 243 -30.59 18.32 -16.71
C ASN A 243 -29.14 18.31 -16.21
N ASP A 244 -28.24 18.86 -17.02
CA ASP A 244 -26.84 18.98 -16.67
C ASP A 244 -26.66 19.85 -15.42
N GLN A 245 -25.79 19.41 -14.52
CA GLN A 245 -25.56 20.05 -13.24
C GLN A 245 -24.07 20.02 -12.90
N VAL A 246 -23.59 21.15 -12.41
CA VAL A 246 -22.23 21.25 -11.89
C VAL A 246 -22.28 21.29 -10.35
N LEU A 247 -21.66 20.31 -9.72
CA LEU A 247 -21.42 20.28 -8.27
C LEU A 247 -19.98 20.73 -8.00
N ARG A 248 -19.81 21.65 -7.04
CA ARG A 248 -18.49 22.14 -6.63
C ARG A 248 -18.40 22.21 -5.11
N ILE A 249 -17.32 21.67 -4.54
CA ILE A 249 -17.00 21.90 -3.13
C ILE A 249 -16.42 23.33 -3.05
N THR A 250 -17.18 24.27 -2.51
CA THR A 250 -16.79 25.68 -2.39
C THR A 250 -16.17 26.02 -1.05
N VAL A 251 -16.48 25.24 0.01
CA VAL A 251 -15.83 25.36 1.30
C VAL A 251 -15.29 24.00 1.70
N MET A 252 -13.99 23.93 1.93
CA MET A 252 -13.31 22.75 2.42
C MET A 252 -13.45 22.64 3.95
N PRO A 253 -13.50 21.41 4.50
CA PRO A 253 -13.47 21.18 5.94
C PRO A 253 -12.26 21.85 6.61
N GLN A 254 -12.51 22.51 7.74
CA GLN A 254 -11.50 23.19 8.54
C GLN A 254 -11.65 22.81 10.01
N LEU A 255 -10.54 22.73 10.73
CA LEU A 255 -10.55 22.52 12.18
C LEU A 255 -11.02 23.81 12.89
N GLN A 256 -11.90 23.64 13.87
CA GLN A 256 -12.41 24.74 14.70
C GLN A 256 -11.46 24.97 15.89
N THR A 257 -10.75 26.08 15.87
CA THR A 257 -9.77 26.42 16.93
C THR A 257 -10.38 27.12 18.13
N ASP A 258 -11.62 27.65 18.00
CA ASP A 258 -12.35 28.23 19.13
C ASP A 258 -13.11 27.14 19.88
N SER A 259 -12.61 26.77 21.06
CA SER A 259 -13.19 25.72 21.90
C SER A 259 -14.59 26.05 22.45
N LYS A 260 -15.01 27.32 22.45
CA LYS A 260 -16.36 27.72 22.85
C LYS A 260 -17.44 27.16 21.91
N ASN A 261 -17.07 26.86 20.67
CA ASN A 261 -17.97 26.30 19.66
C ASN A 261 -18.03 24.77 19.69
N TRP A 262 -17.21 24.10 20.50
CA TRP A 262 -17.17 22.65 20.58
C TRP A 262 -18.37 22.13 21.39
N HIS A 263 -18.83 20.94 21.03
CA HIS A 263 -19.91 20.24 21.74
C HIS A 263 -19.36 18.99 22.41
N ALA A 264 -19.56 18.87 23.73
CA ALA A 264 -19.35 17.59 24.42
C ALA A 264 -20.45 16.60 24.03
N ILE A 265 -20.09 15.42 23.58
CA ILE A 265 -21.04 14.32 23.39
C ILE A 265 -21.28 13.72 24.77
N ALA A 266 -22.51 13.84 25.29
CA ALA A 266 -22.93 13.12 26.49
C ALA A 266 -22.90 11.60 26.17
N VAL A 267 -21.94 10.88 26.70
CA VAL A 267 -21.93 9.43 26.68
C VAL A 267 -22.92 8.94 27.72
N ASN A 268 -24.08 8.45 27.29
CA ASN A 268 -25.03 7.79 28.17
C ASN A 268 -24.42 6.44 28.60
N ASN A 269 -23.80 6.37 29.77
CA ASN A 269 -23.22 5.16 30.34
C ASN A 269 -24.27 4.12 30.83
N ASN A 270 -25.52 4.25 30.43
CA ASN A 270 -26.60 3.35 30.82
C ASN A 270 -26.86 2.28 29.75
N ALA A 271 -25.82 1.55 29.34
CA ALA A 271 -25.97 0.29 28.61
C ALA A 271 -25.29 -0.82 29.43
N TYR A 272 -26.07 -1.37 30.35
CA TYR A 272 -25.79 -2.67 30.95
C TYR A 272 -26.23 -3.78 30.02
#